data_0c59451beb128353490400b92f8f476a
#
_entry.id   0c59451beb128353490400b92f8f476a
#
_cell.length_a   1.000
_cell.length_b   1.000
_cell.length_c   1.000
_cell.angle_alpha   90.00
_cell.angle_beta   90.00
_cell.angle_gamma   90.00
#
_symmetry.space_group_name_H-M   'P 1'
#
loop_
_entity.id
_entity.type
_entity.pdbx_description
1 polymer ?
#
loop_
_entity_poly.entity_id
_entity_poly.type
_entity_poly.pdbx_seq_one_letter_code
_entity_poly.pdbx_strand_id
1 'polypeptide(L)'
;SASKHCRVILAGGTQMLAVLQLAKYIGYDAENSAIGCTSYIVDDSQAKFLETVEQIDNIAVLSCDPCLHNSQHFGLRSYADGFVKEGAGAGGAIIASLLKTENSIEKLFALFEQEYKRIST
;
A
#
# COMPACT_ATOMS: atom_id res chain seq x y z
N SER A 1 -12.96 18.43 1.04
CA SER A 1 -11.98 17.38 0.70
C SER A 1 -12.65 16.30 -0.15
N ALA A 2 -11.86 15.52 -0.88
CA ALA A 2 -12.37 14.42 -1.72
C ALA A 2 -13.16 13.39 -0.90
N SER A 3 -12.75 13.12 0.35
CA SER A 3 -13.41 12.17 1.25
C SER A 3 -14.87 12.49 1.57
N LYS A 4 -15.29 13.73 1.40
CA LYS A 4 -16.71 14.12 1.55
C LYS A 4 -17.61 13.64 0.40
N HIS A 5 -17.01 13.26 -0.72
CA HIS A 5 -17.73 12.94 -1.96
C HIS A 5 -17.43 11.54 -2.50
N CYS A 6 -16.32 10.93 -2.08
CA CYS A 6 -15.91 9.61 -2.54
C CYS A 6 -15.04 8.91 -1.49
N ARG A 7 -14.87 7.62 -1.66
CA ARG A 7 -13.90 6.84 -0.88
C ARG A 7 -12.49 7.17 -1.33
N VAL A 8 -11.58 7.34 -0.37
CA VAL A 8 -10.17 7.70 -0.60
C VAL A 8 -9.27 6.63 -0.03
N ILE A 9 -8.30 6.17 -0.81
CA ILE A 9 -7.22 5.29 -0.33
C ILE A 9 -5.92 6.12 -0.33
N LEU A 10 -5.34 6.29 0.85
CA LEU A 10 -4.01 6.85 1.02
C LEU A 10 -3.00 5.73 0.74
N ALA A 11 -2.46 5.72 -0.47
CA ALA A 11 -1.59 4.66 -0.96
C ALA A 11 -0.15 4.86 -0.50
N GLY A 12 0.31 4.08 0.47
CA GLY A 12 1.68 4.17 0.96
C GLY A 12 1.91 3.47 2.29
N GLY A 13 3.13 3.55 2.77
CA GLY A 13 3.55 3.04 4.06
C GLY A 13 3.59 4.14 5.14
N THR A 14 4.69 4.18 5.89
CA THR A 14 4.87 5.10 7.03
C THR A 14 4.76 6.59 6.65
N GLN A 15 5.07 6.97 5.41
CA GLN A 15 4.86 8.35 4.95
C GLN A 15 3.39 8.76 5.00
N MET A 16 2.45 7.83 4.83
CA MET A 16 1.02 8.14 4.89
C MET A 16 0.56 8.46 6.31
N LEU A 17 1.30 8.03 7.33
CA LEU A 17 1.04 8.43 8.72
C LEU A 17 1.25 9.93 8.90
N ALA A 18 2.32 10.48 8.34
CA ALA A 18 2.58 11.92 8.37
C ALA A 18 1.49 12.71 7.59
N VAL A 19 1.07 12.19 6.43
CA VAL A 19 -0.01 12.78 5.64
C VAL A 19 -1.33 12.77 6.43
N LEU A 20 -1.66 11.64 7.07
CA LEU A 20 -2.86 11.51 7.89
C LEU A 20 -2.83 12.46 9.09
N GLN A 21 -1.70 12.54 9.80
CA GLN A 21 -1.52 13.44 10.94
C GLN A 21 -1.71 14.90 10.53
N LEU A 22 -1.10 15.32 9.41
CA LEU A 22 -1.26 16.66 8.87
C LEU A 22 -2.71 16.95 8.45
N ALA A 23 -3.31 15.99 7.73
CA ALA A 23 -4.70 16.10 7.30
C ALA A 23 -5.64 16.28 8.49
N LYS A 24 -5.42 15.52 9.56
CA LYS A 24 -6.19 15.63 10.80
C LYS A 24 -6.00 16.99 11.47
N TYR A 25 -4.76 17.47 11.51
CA TYR A 25 -4.45 18.80 12.08
C TYR A 25 -5.18 19.94 11.37
N ILE A 26 -5.40 19.85 10.06
CA ILE A 26 -6.16 20.86 9.29
C ILE A 26 -7.67 20.57 9.23
N GLY A 27 -8.18 19.68 10.08
CA GLY A 27 -9.61 19.39 10.19
C GLY A 27 -10.16 18.46 9.11
N TYR A 28 -9.33 17.58 8.58
CA TYR A 28 -9.76 16.53 7.64
C TYR A 28 -10.61 15.48 8.35
N ASP A 29 -11.72 15.13 7.74
CA ASP A 29 -12.56 14.01 8.14
C ASP A 29 -12.15 12.74 7.41
N ALA A 30 -11.73 11.74 8.17
CA ALA A 30 -11.23 10.48 7.63
C ALA A 30 -12.32 9.41 7.42
N GLU A 31 -13.60 9.72 7.66
CA GLU A 31 -14.71 8.76 7.67
C GLU A 31 -14.76 7.88 6.40
N ASN A 32 -14.48 8.45 5.22
CA ASN A 32 -14.47 7.74 3.95
C ASN A 32 -13.06 7.41 3.44
N SER A 33 -12.11 7.28 4.34
CA SER A 33 -10.71 7.07 3.98
C SER A 33 -10.15 5.79 4.58
N ALA A 34 -9.17 5.23 3.89
CA ALA A 34 -8.37 4.09 4.36
C ALA A 34 -6.91 4.29 3.96
N ILE A 35 -5.99 3.68 4.70
CA ILE A 35 -4.61 3.54 4.25
C ILE A 35 -4.51 2.22 3.47
N GLY A 36 -3.89 2.25 2.30
CA GLY A 36 -3.63 1.07 1.48
C GLY A 36 -2.13 0.83 1.32
N CYS A 37 -1.64 -0.34 1.74
CA CYS A 37 -0.22 -0.68 1.70
C CYS A 37 0.00 -2.17 1.34
N THR A 38 1.25 -2.58 1.24
CA THR A 38 1.61 -4.00 1.15
C THR A 38 1.66 -4.64 2.54
N SER A 39 1.45 -5.95 2.62
CA SER A 39 1.63 -6.72 3.85
C SER A 39 3.05 -6.55 4.43
N TYR A 40 4.07 -6.39 3.59
CA TYR A 40 5.45 -6.16 4.00
C TYR A 40 5.65 -4.92 4.89
N ILE A 41 4.76 -3.93 4.81
CA ILE A 41 4.77 -2.77 5.70
C ILE A 41 4.06 -3.08 7.03
N VAL A 42 2.94 -3.77 6.95
CA VAL A 42 2.14 -4.13 8.14
C VAL A 42 2.88 -5.13 9.03
N ASP A 43 3.55 -6.10 8.39
CA ASP A 43 4.27 -7.18 9.07
C ASP A 43 5.67 -6.76 9.57
N ASP A 44 6.14 -5.57 9.19
CA ASP A 44 7.41 -5.03 9.70
C ASP A 44 7.28 -4.62 11.17
N SER A 45 7.70 -5.51 12.05
CA SER A 45 7.66 -5.31 13.51
C SER A 45 8.47 -4.09 13.99
N GLN A 46 9.45 -3.64 13.21
CA GLN A 46 10.26 -2.46 13.55
C GLN A 46 9.52 -1.15 13.22
N ALA A 47 8.62 -1.17 12.25
CA ALA A 47 7.91 0.03 11.81
C ALA A 47 6.79 0.46 12.78
N LYS A 48 6.27 -0.45 13.63
CA LYS A 48 5.13 -0.20 14.53
C LYS A 48 3.97 0.51 13.84
N PHE A 49 3.74 0.11 12.59
CA PHE A 49 2.87 0.84 11.67
C PHE A 49 1.44 0.91 12.21
N LEU A 50 0.85 -0.23 12.58
CA LEU A 50 -0.52 -0.31 13.08
C LEU A 50 -0.69 0.43 14.40
N GLU A 51 0.25 0.30 15.33
CA GLU A 51 0.22 1.04 16.61
C GLU A 51 0.21 2.55 16.37
N THR A 52 1.00 3.03 15.41
CA THR A 52 1.06 4.45 15.08
C THR A 52 -0.23 4.93 14.40
N VAL A 53 -0.84 4.11 13.52
CA VAL A 53 -2.15 4.43 12.92
C VAL A 53 -3.19 4.64 14.02
N GLU A 54 -3.31 3.72 14.96
CA GLU A 54 -4.27 3.79 16.06
C GLU A 54 -4.08 5.04 16.93
N GLN A 55 -2.83 5.48 17.13
CA GLN A 55 -2.54 6.71 17.88
C GLN A 55 -2.97 7.99 17.13
N ILE A 56 -2.95 7.97 15.81
CA ILE A 56 -3.32 9.14 14.99
C ILE A 56 -4.82 9.20 14.79
N ASP A 57 -5.43 8.13 14.33
CA ASP A 57 -6.86 8.06 14.04
C ASP A 57 -7.35 6.61 13.93
N ASN A 58 -8.64 6.38 14.16
CA ASN A 58 -9.27 5.09 13.92
C ASN A 58 -9.64 4.95 12.42
N ILE A 59 -8.63 4.91 11.57
CA ILE A 59 -8.78 4.74 10.13
C ILE A 59 -8.53 3.28 9.73
N ALA A 60 -9.27 2.77 8.75
CA ALA A 60 -9.06 1.44 8.23
C ALA A 60 -7.71 1.30 7.54
N VAL A 61 -6.99 0.22 7.83
CA VAL A 61 -5.78 -0.18 7.11
C VAL A 61 -6.10 -1.38 6.24
N LEU A 62 -5.90 -1.24 4.95
CA LEU A 62 -6.03 -2.30 3.95
C LEU A 62 -4.63 -2.72 3.53
N SER A 63 -4.37 -4.02 3.55
CA SER A 63 -3.10 -4.55 3.08
C SER A 63 -3.29 -5.67 2.07
N CYS A 64 -2.33 -5.86 1.19
CA CYS A 64 -2.28 -6.98 0.27
C CYS A 64 -0.85 -7.52 0.17
N ASP A 65 -0.73 -8.82 -0.03
CA ASP A 65 0.53 -9.46 -0.42
C ASP A 65 0.58 -9.54 -1.95
N PRO A 66 1.47 -8.80 -2.62
CA PRO A 66 1.65 -8.90 -4.06
C PRO A 66 2.46 -10.13 -4.48
N CYS A 67 2.80 -11.02 -3.57
CA CYS A 67 3.54 -12.28 -3.78
C CYS A 67 4.94 -12.11 -4.42
N LEU A 68 5.59 -10.96 -4.24
CA LEU A 68 6.86 -10.63 -4.88
C LEU A 68 8.02 -11.53 -4.45
N HIS A 69 7.91 -12.21 -3.32
CA HIS A 69 8.87 -13.24 -2.89
C HIS A 69 8.95 -14.42 -3.87
N ASN A 70 7.90 -14.68 -4.66
CA ASN A 70 7.86 -15.72 -5.69
C ASN A 70 8.42 -15.26 -7.05
N SER A 71 8.81 -13.99 -7.19
CA SER A 71 9.29 -13.45 -8.46
C SER A 71 10.59 -14.12 -8.92
N GLN A 72 10.75 -14.27 -10.24
CA GLN A 72 12.01 -14.66 -10.85
C GLN A 72 13.04 -13.52 -10.86
N HIS A 73 12.60 -12.29 -10.67
CA HIS A 73 13.43 -11.09 -10.72
C HIS A 73 13.95 -10.71 -9.33
N PHE A 74 15.27 -10.63 -9.21
CA PHE A 74 15.94 -10.28 -7.96
C PHE A 74 15.44 -8.95 -7.36
N GLY A 75 15.25 -7.92 -8.19
CA GLY A 75 14.78 -6.61 -7.73
C GLY A 75 13.40 -6.66 -7.07
N LEU A 76 12.47 -7.46 -7.60
CA LEU A 76 11.16 -7.64 -7.00
C LEU A 76 11.22 -8.44 -5.69
N ARG A 77 12.05 -9.50 -5.62
CA ARG A 77 12.27 -10.23 -4.35
C ARG A 77 12.90 -9.34 -3.28
N SER A 78 13.87 -8.49 -3.66
CA SER A 78 14.53 -7.58 -2.72
C SER A 78 13.54 -6.62 -2.03
N TYR A 79 12.46 -6.23 -2.71
CA TYR A 79 11.39 -5.46 -2.09
C TYR A 79 10.66 -6.30 -1.03
N ALA A 80 10.31 -7.54 -1.33
CA ALA A 80 9.67 -8.45 -0.37
C ALA A 80 10.58 -8.73 0.83
N ASP A 81 11.89 -8.82 0.62
CA ASP A 81 12.90 -9.04 1.67
C ASP A 81 13.20 -7.77 2.49
N GLY A 82 12.58 -6.65 2.18
CA GLY A 82 12.70 -5.40 2.94
C GLY A 82 13.96 -4.57 2.64
N PHE A 83 14.73 -4.92 1.60
CA PHE A 83 15.91 -4.12 1.20
C PHE A 83 15.53 -2.78 0.60
N VAL A 84 14.36 -2.68 -0.01
CA VAL A 84 13.84 -1.45 -0.62
C VAL A 84 12.44 -1.20 -0.08
N LYS A 85 12.23 -0.06 0.58
CA LYS A 85 10.92 0.32 1.14
C LYS A 85 10.20 1.40 0.32
N GLU A 86 10.84 1.93 -0.72
CA GLU A 86 10.18 2.78 -1.70
C GLU A 86 9.16 1.97 -2.49
N GLY A 87 8.10 2.62 -2.91
CA GLY A 87 7.03 1.92 -3.66
C GLY A 87 5.94 1.31 -2.78
N ALA A 88 5.94 1.57 -1.47
CA ALA A 88 4.85 1.15 -0.58
C ALA A 88 3.45 1.58 -1.09
N GLY A 89 3.38 2.64 -1.89
CA GLY A 89 2.17 3.08 -2.59
C GLY A 89 1.60 2.05 -3.58
N ALA A 90 2.42 1.11 -4.05
CA ALA A 90 1.97 0.02 -4.92
C ALA A 90 0.87 -0.82 -4.24
N GLY A 91 0.94 -1.03 -2.93
CA GLY A 91 -0.09 -1.75 -2.17
C GLY A 91 -1.47 -1.11 -2.31
N GLY A 92 -1.57 0.20 -2.15
CA GLY A 92 -2.83 0.92 -2.34
C GLY A 92 -3.34 0.87 -3.79
N ALA A 93 -2.45 0.93 -4.78
CA ALA A 93 -2.82 0.80 -6.19
C ALA A 93 -3.34 -0.61 -6.52
N ILE A 94 -2.70 -1.65 -5.99
CA ILE A 94 -3.15 -3.04 -6.10
C ILE A 94 -4.55 -3.20 -5.50
N ILE A 95 -4.76 -2.71 -4.28
CA ILE A 95 -6.05 -2.78 -3.59
C ILE A 95 -7.12 -2.05 -4.41
N ALA A 96 -6.84 -0.84 -4.91
CA ALA A 96 -7.76 -0.10 -5.74
C ALA A 96 -8.11 -0.86 -7.04
N SER A 97 -7.13 -1.52 -7.65
CA SER A 97 -7.35 -2.37 -8.82
C SER A 97 -8.27 -3.55 -8.49
N LEU A 98 -8.01 -4.27 -7.41
CA LEU A 98 -8.83 -5.40 -6.97
C LEU A 98 -10.27 -4.99 -6.65
N LEU A 99 -10.47 -3.81 -6.05
CA LEU A 99 -11.80 -3.29 -5.73
C LEU A 99 -12.58 -2.79 -6.96
N LYS A 100 -11.89 -2.41 -8.02
CA LYS A 100 -12.49 -1.83 -9.23
C LYS A 100 -12.66 -2.82 -10.38
N THR A 101 -11.95 -3.93 -10.34
CA THR A 101 -11.90 -4.89 -11.45
C THR A 101 -12.09 -6.31 -10.91
N GLU A 102 -12.36 -7.25 -11.80
CA GLU A 102 -12.41 -8.69 -11.48
C GLU A 102 -11.02 -9.35 -11.56
N ASN A 103 -9.96 -8.58 -11.37
CA ASN A 103 -8.60 -9.10 -11.35
C ASN A 103 -8.33 -9.84 -10.02
N SER A 104 -7.44 -10.82 -10.10
CA SER A 104 -6.91 -11.52 -8.94
C SER A 104 -5.45 -11.12 -8.69
N ILE A 105 -4.93 -11.44 -7.51
CA ILE A 105 -3.51 -11.23 -7.17
C ILE A 105 -2.61 -11.99 -8.16
N GLU A 106 -2.98 -13.20 -8.56
CA GLU A 106 -2.20 -14.01 -9.49
C GLU A 106 -2.09 -13.35 -10.87
N LYS A 107 -3.18 -12.76 -11.37
CA LYS A 107 -3.15 -12.00 -12.63
C LYS A 107 -2.27 -10.76 -12.51
N LEU A 108 -2.37 -10.04 -11.41
CA LEU A 108 -1.53 -8.87 -11.17
C LEU A 108 -0.07 -9.24 -11.04
N PHE A 109 0.25 -10.33 -10.34
CA PHE A 109 1.61 -10.84 -10.24
C PHE A 109 2.20 -11.19 -11.61
N ALA A 110 1.44 -11.88 -12.46
CA ALA A 110 1.89 -12.20 -13.82
C ALA A 110 2.15 -10.93 -14.65
N LEU A 111 1.36 -9.88 -14.49
CA LEU A 111 1.59 -8.59 -15.13
C LEU A 111 2.85 -7.91 -14.59
N PHE A 112 3.13 -7.97 -13.29
CA PHE A 112 4.37 -7.43 -12.71
C PHE A 112 5.61 -8.12 -13.27
N GLU A 113 5.60 -9.45 -13.39
CA GLU A 113 6.68 -10.22 -14.01
C GLU A 113 6.91 -9.78 -15.46
N GLN A 114 5.84 -9.66 -16.23
CA GLN A 114 5.92 -9.26 -17.63
C GLN A 114 6.46 -7.83 -17.79
N GLU A 115 5.93 -6.88 -17.03
CA GLU A 115 6.33 -5.47 -17.13
C GLU A 115 7.75 -5.26 -16.61
N TYR A 116 8.13 -5.92 -15.52
CA TYR A 116 9.50 -5.83 -15.01
C TYR A 116 10.50 -6.33 -16.06
N LYS A 117 10.21 -7.45 -16.72
CA LYS A 117 11.03 -7.95 -17.81
C LYS A 117 11.13 -6.95 -18.96
N ARG A 118 10.03 -6.28 -19.31
CA ARG A 118 9.99 -5.29 -20.40
C ARG A 118 10.86 -4.08 -20.12
N ILE A 119 10.86 -3.58 -18.87
CA ILE A 119 11.62 -2.37 -18.49
C ILE A 119 13.07 -2.65 -18.10
N SER A 120 13.42 -3.89 -17.76
CA SER A 120 14.76 -4.28 -17.35
C SER A 120 15.66 -4.77 -18.51
N THR A 121 15.13 -4.82 -19.71
CA THR A 121 15.88 -5.09 -20.95
C THR A 121 16.20 -3.80 -21.67
#